data_c067b08f015ee4560ade60292411a1b1
#
_entry.id   c067b08f015ee4560ade60292411a1b1
#
_cell.length_a   1.000
_cell.length_b   1.000
_cell.length_c   1.000
_cell.angle_alpha   90.00
_cell.angle_beta   90.00
_cell.angle_gamma   90.00
#
_symmetry.space_group_name_H-M   'P 1'
#
loop_
_entity.id
_entity.type
_entity.pdbx_description
1 polymer ?
#
loop_
_entity_poly.entity_id
_entity_poly.type
_entity_poly.pdbx_seq_one_letter_code
_entity_poly.pdbx_strand_id
1 'polypeptide(L)'
;MTTLKTLRRAVAVAALTLLAACGSHKDADDNTIKFSILSTESAENLLPKWEPFLADMERQTGLKVEPFLADDYAALIEATRFGSVDAGWYSTKGGYEAVTRANSEVFAQATYADGIAGYHSVVVVKKNSPIKTVDDLLKCDGTLDFGMGDPNSGSGTLVPLVYLFAPRNINPERCFKTVINANHEANALSVVNGLLDAATNNTSSLSAIRRSRPEVISQLREVWRSPLLGSDVMTYRKDLPPEVKEKLQNFFVNYGKKGPPEQRKREQAILEQLEWSNFFKADNSALDQNRYIEFRREEFELRGKTDAGSTKRRAELEAELAKLAHVEKMD
;
A
#
# COMPACT_ATOMS: atom_id res chain seq x y z
N MET A 1 -61.56 -29.71 20.96
CA MET A 1 -60.22 -29.94 20.30
C MET A 1 -60.00 -29.07 19.13
N THR A 2 -60.76 -28.06 18.83
CA THR A 2 -60.71 -27.22 17.63
C THR A 2 -60.00 -25.84 17.86
N THR A 3 -59.90 -25.41 19.11
CA THR A 3 -59.31 -24.11 19.47
C THR A 3 -57.78 -24.09 19.55
N LEU A 4 -57.12 -25.24 19.71
CA LEU A 4 -55.67 -25.33 19.86
C LEU A 4 -54.91 -25.35 18.50
N LYS A 5 -55.62 -25.76 17.42
CA LYS A 5 -55.02 -25.80 16.04
C LYS A 5 -54.99 -24.44 15.36
N THR A 6 -55.91 -23.54 15.67
CA THR A 6 -55.98 -22.19 15.13
C THR A 6 -54.91 -21.27 15.77
N LEU A 7 -54.60 -21.45 17.06
CA LEU A 7 -53.61 -20.69 17.78
C LEU A 7 -52.15 -21.01 17.28
N ARG A 8 -51.88 -22.28 16.91
CA ARG A 8 -50.60 -22.70 16.37
C ARG A 8 -50.34 -22.18 14.97
N ARG A 9 -51.35 -21.95 14.15
CA ARG A 9 -51.20 -21.38 12.81
C ARG A 9 -50.99 -19.86 12.83
N ALA A 10 -51.55 -19.14 13.78
CA ALA A 10 -51.37 -17.70 13.95
C ALA A 10 -49.94 -17.36 14.45
N VAL A 11 -49.36 -18.19 15.32
CA VAL A 11 -48.00 -18.00 15.83
C VAL A 11 -46.96 -18.33 14.76
N ALA A 12 -47.18 -19.30 13.86
CA ALA A 12 -46.26 -19.65 12.79
C ALA A 12 -46.19 -18.57 11.66
N VAL A 13 -47.30 -17.85 11.41
CA VAL A 13 -47.32 -16.76 10.42
C VAL A 13 -46.69 -15.49 11.00
N ALA A 14 -46.86 -15.22 12.29
CA ALA A 14 -46.20 -14.07 12.94
C ALA A 14 -44.65 -14.23 13.07
N ALA A 15 -44.14 -15.48 13.17
CA ALA A 15 -42.70 -15.75 13.23
C ALA A 15 -42.00 -15.62 11.86
N LEU A 16 -42.73 -15.84 10.75
CA LEU A 16 -42.17 -15.67 9.39
C LEU A 16 -42.08 -14.21 8.94
N THR A 17 -42.87 -13.31 9.50
CA THR A 17 -42.83 -11.87 9.15
C THR A 17 -41.76 -11.10 9.92
N LEU A 18 -41.19 -11.64 10.98
CA LEU A 18 -40.13 -11.05 11.79
C LEU A 18 -38.70 -11.33 11.21
N LEU A 19 -38.57 -12.32 10.31
CA LEU A 19 -37.29 -12.64 9.66
C LEU A 19 -37.01 -11.84 8.40
N ALA A 20 -37.98 -11.07 7.89
CA ALA A 20 -37.81 -10.19 6.72
C ALA A 20 -37.33 -8.76 7.09
N ALA A 21 -37.17 -8.44 8.39
CA ALA A 21 -36.78 -7.11 8.85
C ALA A 21 -35.30 -6.96 9.21
N CYS A 22 -34.48 -8.00 9.01
CA CYS A 22 -33.00 -7.90 9.08
C CYS A 22 -32.38 -7.70 7.68
N GLY A 23 -33.02 -6.91 6.83
CA GLY A 23 -32.32 -6.22 5.75
C GLY A 23 -31.50 -5.12 6.41
N SER A 24 -30.19 -5.27 6.41
CA SER A 24 -29.24 -4.24 6.84
C SER A 24 -29.56 -2.94 6.05
N HIS A 25 -30.36 -2.06 6.66
CA HIS A 25 -30.31 -0.67 6.28
C HIS A 25 -28.89 -0.19 6.67
N LYS A 26 -27.98 -0.17 5.72
CA LYS A 26 -26.97 0.86 5.72
C LYS A 26 -27.73 2.18 5.47
N ASP A 27 -28.11 2.87 6.54
CA ASP A 27 -28.21 4.32 6.53
C ASP A 27 -26.77 4.84 6.43
N ALA A 28 -26.12 4.53 5.32
CA ALA A 28 -24.99 5.30 4.84
C ALA A 28 -25.61 6.61 4.36
N ASP A 29 -25.23 7.71 4.97
CA ASP A 29 -25.35 9.02 4.35
C ASP A 29 -24.76 8.84 2.94
N ASP A 30 -25.63 8.82 1.93
CA ASP A 30 -25.35 8.33 0.54
C ASP A 30 -24.23 9.15 -0.13
N ASN A 31 -23.67 10.11 0.59
CA ASN A 31 -22.67 11.09 0.14
C ASN A 31 -21.35 11.05 0.95
N THR A 32 -21.13 10.09 1.84
CA THR A 32 -19.90 9.97 2.64
C THR A 32 -18.94 8.97 2.03
N ILE A 33 -17.66 9.38 1.86
CA ILE A 33 -16.55 8.53 1.43
C ILE A 33 -15.54 8.41 2.57
N LYS A 34 -15.27 7.19 2.99
CA LYS A 34 -14.14 6.88 3.87
C LYS A 34 -12.90 6.64 3.04
N PHE A 35 -11.97 7.60 3.12
CA PHE A 35 -10.73 7.58 2.34
C PHE A 35 -9.56 7.10 3.19
N SER A 36 -8.96 5.99 2.81
CA SER A 36 -7.81 5.43 3.52
C SER A 36 -6.49 6.10 3.16
N ILE A 37 -5.65 6.26 4.17
CA ILE A 37 -4.29 6.77 4.06
C ILE A 37 -3.34 5.67 4.49
N LEU A 38 -2.37 5.33 3.62
CA LEU A 38 -1.40 4.26 3.86
C LEU A 38 -0.48 4.59 5.04
N SER A 39 -0.31 3.66 5.97
CA SER A 39 0.40 3.83 7.25
C SER A 39 1.94 3.83 7.09
N THR A 40 2.47 4.73 6.27
CA THR A 40 3.92 4.88 6.02
C THR A 40 4.66 5.56 7.16
N GLU A 41 3.94 6.35 7.95
CA GLU A 41 4.36 7.09 9.14
C GLU A 41 3.29 6.90 10.24
N SER A 42 3.52 7.48 11.42
CA SER A 42 2.48 7.52 12.46
C SER A 42 1.27 8.35 12.01
N ALA A 43 0.07 8.03 12.54
CA ALA A 43 -1.16 8.77 12.23
C ALA A 43 -1.04 10.28 12.60
N GLU A 44 -0.33 10.60 13.69
CA GLU A 44 -0.06 11.97 14.12
C GLU A 44 0.74 12.77 13.10
N ASN A 45 1.63 12.11 12.35
CA ASN A 45 2.43 12.74 11.30
C ASN A 45 1.71 12.77 9.95
N LEU A 46 0.91 11.77 9.63
CA LEU A 46 0.19 11.67 8.34
C LEU A 46 -1.00 12.61 8.28
N LEU A 47 -1.89 12.58 9.26
CA LEU A 47 -3.17 13.28 9.18
C LEU A 47 -3.04 14.78 8.90
N PRO A 48 -2.17 15.56 9.57
CA PRO A 48 -2.04 17.00 9.29
C PRO A 48 -1.56 17.30 7.86
N LYS A 49 -0.79 16.39 7.24
CA LYS A 49 -0.33 16.53 5.85
C LYS A 49 -1.47 16.31 4.85
N TRP A 50 -2.40 15.41 5.20
CA TRP A 50 -3.51 15.02 4.34
C TRP A 50 -4.74 15.90 4.47
N GLU A 51 -4.99 16.52 5.63
CA GLU A 51 -6.16 17.37 5.89
C GLU A 51 -6.44 18.40 4.79
N PRO A 52 -5.46 19.17 4.27
CA PRO A 52 -5.73 20.14 3.21
C PRO A 52 -6.21 19.50 1.90
N PHE A 53 -5.66 18.32 1.56
CA PHE A 53 -6.05 17.56 0.36
C PHE A 53 -7.45 16.98 0.49
N LEU A 54 -7.78 16.39 1.65
CA LEU A 54 -9.10 15.83 1.94
C LEU A 54 -10.19 16.92 1.97
N ALA A 55 -9.90 18.09 2.55
CA ALA A 55 -10.81 19.24 2.54
C ALA A 55 -11.07 19.75 1.11
N ASP A 56 -10.05 19.71 0.25
CA ASP A 56 -10.21 20.05 -1.17
C ASP A 56 -11.03 18.98 -1.91
N MET A 57 -10.82 17.71 -1.59
CA MET A 57 -11.62 16.62 -2.14
C MET A 57 -13.09 16.78 -1.78
N GLU A 58 -13.40 17.04 -0.52
CA GLU A 58 -14.76 17.30 -0.06
C GLU A 58 -15.41 18.48 -0.81
N ARG A 59 -14.70 19.62 -0.86
CA ARG A 59 -15.20 20.83 -1.51
C ARG A 59 -15.42 20.65 -3.01
N GLN A 60 -14.53 19.96 -3.72
CA GLN A 60 -14.58 19.85 -5.18
C GLN A 60 -15.50 18.74 -5.68
N THR A 61 -15.66 17.67 -4.90
CA THR A 61 -16.52 16.55 -5.25
C THR A 61 -17.95 16.71 -4.73
N GLY A 62 -18.15 17.51 -3.68
CA GLY A 62 -19.39 17.60 -2.92
C GLY A 62 -19.70 16.35 -2.11
N LEU A 63 -18.74 15.45 -1.94
CA LEU A 63 -18.83 14.28 -1.07
C LEU A 63 -18.35 14.68 0.33
N LYS A 64 -18.91 14.11 1.37
CA LYS A 64 -18.31 14.19 2.71
C LYS A 64 -17.13 13.22 2.73
N VAL A 65 -15.95 13.64 3.18
CA VAL A 65 -14.71 12.83 3.16
C VAL A 65 -14.24 12.58 4.58
N GLU A 66 -14.26 11.32 5.01
CA GLU A 66 -13.77 10.89 6.31
C GLU A 66 -12.43 10.16 6.14
N PRO A 67 -11.33 10.65 6.75
CA PRO A 67 -10.06 9.93 6.72
C PRO A 67 -10.14 8.62 7.50
N PHE A 68 -9.53 7.58 6.96
CA PHE A 68 -9.36 6.30 7.64
C PHE A 68 -7.85 6.01 7.74
N LEU A 69 -7.36 5.88 8.96
CA LEU A 69 -5.99 5.48 9.26
C LEU A 69 -6.02 4.16 10.04
N ALA A 70 -5.15 3.25 9.69
CA ALA A 70 -4.96 1.97 10.37
C ALA A 70 -3.56 1.93 11.00
N ASP A 71 -3.35 1.05 11.96
CA ASP A 71 -2.05 0.91 12.63
C ASP A 71 -0.99 0.32 11.68
N ASP A 72 -1.43 -0.52 10.75
CA ASP A 72 -0.57 -1.17 9.76
C ASP A 72 -1.29 -1.41 8.42
N TYR A 73 -0.57 -1.91 7.43
CA TYR A 73 -1.09 -2.18 6.09
C TYR A 73 -2.11 -3.33 6.07
N ALA A 74 -1.95 -4.34 6.93
CA ALA A 74 -2.88 -5.46 7.01
C ALA A 74 -4.26 -5.00 7.49
N ALA A 75 -4.30 -4.20 8.55
CA ALA A 75 -5.54 -3.63 9.08
C ALA A 75 -6.25 -2.76 8.04
N LEU A 76 -5.50 -1.98 7.23
CA LEU A 76 -6.05 -1.18 6.15
C LEU A 76 -6.64 -2.04 5.02
N ILE A 77 -5.94 -3.10 4.60
CA ILE A 77 -6.43 -4.03 3.57
C ILE A 77 -7.69 -4.76 4.05
N GLU A 78 -7.72 -5.22 5.30
CA GLU A 78 -8.90 -5.88 5.87
C GLU A 78 -10.09 -4.89 6.03
N ALA A 79 -9.85 -3.64 6.44
CA ALA A 79 -10.89 -2.61 6.48
C ALA A 79 -11.51 -2.38 5.09
N THR A 80 -10.68 -2.38 4.04
CA THR A 80 -11.15 -2.29 2.65
C THR A 80 -11.97 -3.51 2.26
N ARG A 81 -11.49 -4.71 2.61
CA ARG A 81 -12.17 -5.98 2.33
C ARG A 81 -13.55 -6.07 2.98
N PHE A 82 -13.70 -5.57 4.19
CA PHE A 82 -14.97 -5.55 4.92
C PHE A 82 -15.84 -4.34 4.59
N GLY A 83 -15.47 -3.51 3.60
CA GLY A 83 -16.24 -2.36 3.16
C GLY A 83 -16.28 -1.21 4.17
N SER A 84 -15.32 -1.16 5.09
CA SER A 84 -15.14 -0.04 6.02
C SER A 84 -14.37 1.13 5.39
N VAL A 85 -13.81 0.94 4.20
CA VAL A 85 -13.11 1.93 3.39
C VAL A 85 -13.71 1.92 1.99
N ASP A 86 -13.96 3.08 1.42
CA ASP A 86 -14.57 3.24 0.11
C ASP A 86 -13.54 3.51 -0.99
N ALA A 87 -12.54 4.31 -0.70
CA ALA A 87 -11.43 4.65 -1.60
C ALA A 87 -10.16 4.90 -0.78
N GLY A 88 -9.00 4.93 -1.42
CA GLY A 88 -7.78 5.24 -0.68
C GLY A 88 -6.50 5.18 -1.49
N TRP A 89 -5.43 5.58 -0.81
CA TRP A 89 -4.05 5.52 -1.26
C TRP A 89 -3.39 4.23 -0.82
N TYR A 90 -2.74 3.54 -1.75
CA TYR A 90 -2.04 2.27 -1.54
C TYR A 90 -0.70 2.26 -2.27
N SER A 91 0.29 1.55 -1.70
CA SER A 91 1.43 1.09 -2.49
C SER A 91 0.96 0.12 -3.58
N THR A 92 1.78 -0.15 -4.60
CA THR A 92 1.42 -1.12 -5.65
C THR A 92 1.12 -2.51 -5.09
N LYS A 93 1.82 -2.94 -4.01
CA LYS A 93 1.51 -4.20 -3.32
C LYS A 93 0.18 -4.13 -2.57
N GLY A 94 -0.06 -3.09 -1.78
CA GLY A 94 -1.33 -2.90 -1.08
C GLY A 94 -2.51 -2.78 -2.04
N GLY A 95 -2.33 -2.06 -3.16
CA GLY A 95 -3.32 -1.96 -4.23
C GLY A 95 -3.60 -3.31 -4.90
N TYR A 96 -2.58 -4.14 -5.11
CA TYR A 96 -2.75 -5.51 -5.62
C TYR A 96 -3.60 -6.36 -4.67
N GLU A 97 -3.36 -6.31 -3.37
CA GLU A 97 -4.18 -6.98 -2.36
C GLU A 97 -5.62 -6.44 -2.34
N ALA A 98 -5.80 -5.11 -2.41
CA ALA A 98 -7.13 -4.50 -2.47
C ALA A 98 -7.92 -4.93 -3.72
N VAL A 99 -7.27 -5.00 -4.89
CA VAL A 99 -7.91 -5.41 -6.15
C VAL A 99 -8.24 -6.90 -6.16
N THR A 100 -7.35 -7.75 -5.64
CA THR A 100 -7.52 -9.21 -5.71
C THR A 100 -8.39 -9.77 -4.60
N ARG A 101 -8.42 -9.12 -3.43
CA ARG A 101 -9.06 -9.67 -2.22
C ARG A 101 -10.15 -8.80 -1.62
N ALA A 102 -10.23 -7.51 -1.99
CA ALA A 102 -11.11 -6.53 -1.34
C ALA A 102 -12.07 -5.82 -2.32
N ASN A 103 -12.41 -6.45 -3.45
CA ASN A 103 -13.37 -5.93 -4.44
C ASN A 103 -13.09 -4.48 -4.87
N SER A 104 -11.81 -4.10 -4.99
CA SER A 104 -11.38 -2.77 -5.39
C SER A 104 -10.87 -2.74 -6.82
N GLU A 105 -10.75 -1.54 -7.40
CA GLU A 105 -10.13 -1.30 -8.69
C GLU A 105 -9.29 -0.02 -8.65
N VAL A 106 -8.19 0.02 -9.39
CA VAL A 106 -7.34 1.20 -9.54
C VAL A 106 -8.03 2.21 -10.45
N PHE A 107 -8.01 3.48 -10.08
CA PHE A 107 -8.58 4.56 -10.89
C PHE A 107 -7.59 5.69 -11.20
N ALA A 108 -6.54 5.83 -10.40
CA ALA A 108 -5.48 6.81 -10.62
C ALA A 108 -4.14 6.32 -10.08
N GLN A 109 -3.06 6.89 -10.61
CA GLN A 109 -1.70 6.65 -10.17
C GLN A 109 -0.99 8.00 -9.95
N ALA A 110 -0.13 8.08 -8.93
CA ALA A 110 0.60 9.28 -8.59
C ALA A 110 1.86 9.45 -9.48
N THR A 111 2.30 10.69 -9.66
CA THR A 111 3.67 11.05 -10.07
C THR A 111 4.34 11.74 -8.90
N TYR A 112 5.56 11.35 -8.55
CA TYR A 112 6.27 11.95 -7.42
C TYR A 112 6.75 13.38 -7.71
N ALA A 113 7.11 14.11 -6.66
CA ALA A 113 7.47 15.54 -6.73
C ALA A 113 8.67 15.83 -7.63
N ASP A 114 9.56 14.86 -7.85
CA ASP A 114 10.68 14.92 -8.80
C ASP A 114 10.26 14.71 -10.28
N GLY A 115 8.97 14.47 -10.53
CA GLY A 115 8.41 14.20 -11.86
C GLY A 115 8.56 12.74 -12.32
N ILE A 116 9.15 11.86 -11.51
CA ILE A 116 9.32 10.45 -11.83
C ILE A 116 8.03 9.70 -11.48
N ALA A 117 7.57 8.85 -12.39
CA ALA A 117 6.41 7.99 -12.14
C ALA A 117 6.84 6.70 -11.41
N GLY A 118 7.63 6.83 -10.36
CA GLY A 118 8.17 5.71 -9.61
C GLY A 118 9.11 6.11 -8.49
N TYR A 119 9.56 5.13 -7.73
CA TYR A 119 10.49 5.28 -6.61
C TYR A 119 11.34 4.02 -6.44
N HIS A 120 12.32 4.04 -5.53
CA HIS A 120 13.19 2.89 -5.28
C HIS A 120 13.02 2.39 -3.85
N SER A 121 13.02 1.07 -3.70
CA SER A 121 13.32 0.44 -2.42
C SER A 121 14.82 0.61 -2.13
N VAL A 122 15.16 0.88 -0.89
CA VAL A 122 16.54 1.06 -0.44
C VAL A 122 16.78 0.35 0.89
N VAL A 123 18.04 0.02 1.18
CA VAL A 123 18.49 -0.31 2.54
C VAL A 123 19.35 0.83 3.04
N VAL A 124 19.02 1.31 4.23
CA VAL A 124 19.74 2.39 4.91
C VAL A 124 20.47 1.88 6.14
N VAL A 125 21.60 2.50 6.42
CA VAL A 125 22.42 2.31 7.62
C VAL A 125 22.76 3.66 8.22
N LYS A 126 23.23 3.69 9.46
CA LYS A 126 23.77 4.91 10.04
C LYS A 126 24.97 5.41 9.24
N LYS A 127 25.10 6.72 9.04
CA LYS A 127 26.13 7.34 8.18
C LYS A 127 27.55 6.88 8.47
N ASN A 128 27.88 6.71 9.76
CA ASN A 128 29.19 6.25 10.22
C ASN A 128 29.27 4.74 10.47
N SER A 129 28.25 3.96 10.09
CA SER A 129 28.24 2.50 10.20
C SER A 129 29.45 1.86 9.54
N PRO A 130 30.01 0.76 10.05
CA PRO A 130 31.03 -0.05 9.38
C PRO A 130 30.49 -0.76 8.13
N ILE A 131 29.18 -0.97 8.00
CA ILE A 131 28.54 -1.57 6.84
C ILE A 131 28.66 -0.58 5.65
N LYS A 132 29.55 -0.81 4.71
CA LYS A 132 29.81 0.10 3.57
C LYS A 132 29.16 -0.37 2.27
N THR A 133 28.97 -1.66 2.13
CA THR A 133 28.52 -2.33 0.90
C THR A 133 27.39 -3.32 1.22
N VAL A 134 26.73 -3.83 0.17
CA VAL A 134 25.78 -4.95 0.28
C VAL A 134 26.46 -6.20 0.84
N ASP A 135 27.72 -6.46 0.48
CA ASP A 135 28.44 -7.63 0.96
C ASP A 135 28.76 -7.52 2.46
N ASP A 136 29.02 -6.32 2.98
CA ASP A 136 29.14 -6.10 4.42
C ASP A 136 27.82 -6.38 5.14
N LEU A 137 26.69 -5.95 4.57
CA LEU A 137 25.36 -6.18 5.10
C LEU A 137 25.00 -7.67 5.13
N LEU A 138 25.37 -8.41 4.07
CA LEU A 138 24.95 -9.78 3.82
C LEU A 138 26.02 -10.83 4.19
N LYS A 139 26.88 -10.56 5.18
CA LYS A 139 27.80 -11.54 5.74
C LYS A 139 27.09 -12.75 6.37
N CYS A 140 25.85 -12.54 6.82
CA CYS A 140 25.00 -13.56 7.43
C CYS A 140 25.69 -14.30 8.60
N ASP A 141 26.41 -13.56 9.43
CA ASP A 141 27.09 -14.07 10.63
C ASP A 141 26.22 -14.01 11.89
N GLY A 142 24.96 -13.58 11.76
CA GLY A 142 24.00 -13.48 12.87
C GLY A 142 24.33 -12.38 13.88
N THR A 143 25.05 -11.34 13.48
CA THR A 143 25.45 -10.26 14.40
C THR A 143 24.62 -9.00 14.28
N LEU A 144 23.99 -8.73 13.11
CA LEU A 144 23.29 -7.50 12.81
C LEU A 144 21.80 -7.58 13.18
N ASP A 145 21.27 -6.50 13.77
CA ASP A 145 19.85 -6.28 13.98
C ASP A 145 19.27 -5.55 12.74
N PHE A 146 18.29 -6.16 12.04
CA PHE A 146 17.77 -5.70 10.75
C PHE A 146 16.28 -5.31 10.80
N GLY A 147 15.94 -4.18 10.23
CA GLY A 147 14.56 -3.71 10.04
C GLY A 147 14.03 -4.06 8.65
N MET A 148 13.00 -4.90 8.60
CA MET A 148 12.16 -5.05 7.40
C MET A 148 10.99 -4.06 7.47
N GLY A 149 10.40 -3.73 6.31
CA GLY A 149 9.14 -2.99 6.26
C GLY A 149 7.95 -3.82 6.74
N ASP A 150 6.76 -3.21 6.74
CA ASP A 150 5.51 -3.94 6.94
C ASP A 150 5.45 -5.15 5.97
N PRO A 151 4.96 -6.33 6.40
CA PRO A 151 4.87 -7.52 5.54
C PRO A 151 4.08 -7.30 4.24
N ASN A 152 3.13 -6.35 4.23
CA ASN A 152 2.35 -5.97 3.05
C ASN A 152 2.95 -4.77 2.29
N SER A 153 4.15 -4.31 2.67
CA SER A 153 4.86 -3.26 1.94
C SER A 153 5.55 -3.82 0.70
N GLY A 154 5.37 -3.15 -0.45
CA GLY A 154 6.12 -3.43 -1.67
C GLY A 154 7.61 -3.16 -1.46
N SER A 155 7.96 -1.90 -1.23
CA SER A 155 9.37 -1.46 -1.10
C SER A 155 10.03 -1.87 0.21
N GLY A 156 9.27 -2.03 1.30
CA GLY A 156 9.82 -2.40 2.60
C GLY A 156 10.09 -3.90 2.76
N THR A 157 9.39 -4.75 2.02
CA THR A 157 9.46 -6.20 2.21
C THR A 157 9.55 -6.98 0.89
N LEU A 158 8.55 -6.89 0.01
CA LEU A 158 8.50 -7.72 -1.20
C LEU A 158 9.71 -7.51 -2.11
N VAL A 159 10.04 -6.27 -2.41
CA VAL A 159 11.13 -5.90 -3.32
C VAL A 159 12.51 -6.28 -2.76
N PRO A 160 12.84 -6.00 -1.49
CA PRO A 160 14.08 -6.51 -0.89
C PRO A 160 14.17 -8.04 -0.92
N LEU A 161 13.08 -8.76 -0.66
CA LEU A 161 13.07 -10.22 -0.74
C LEU A 161 13.44 -10.72 -2.14
N VAL A 162 12.88 -10.11 -3.21
CA VAL A 162 13.06 -10.56 -4.59
C VAL A 162 14.38 -10.06 -5.21
N TYR A 163 14.77 -8.80 -4.96
CA TYR A 163 15.93 -8.20 -5.66
C TYR A 163 17.23 -8.17 -4.83
N LEU A 164 17.14 -8.24 -3.49
CA LEU A 164 18.33 -8.25 -2.64
C LEU A 164 18.66 -9.66 -2.14
N PHE A 165 17.70 -10.35 -1.52
CA PHE A 165 17.94 -11.61 -0.82
C PHE A 165 17.84 -12.85 -1.73
N ALA A 166 16.80 -12.95 -2.56
CA ALA A 166 16.55 -14.13 -3.40
C ALA A 166 17.67 -14.43 -4.41
N PRO A 167 18.31 -13.43 -5.08
CA PRO A 167 19.41 -13.69 -6.00
C PRO A 167 20.65 -14.30 -5.33
N ARG A 168 20.78 -14.10 -4.02
CA ARG A 168 21.87 -14.60 -3.19
C ARG A 168 21.49 -15.86 -2.39
N ASN A 169 20.26 -16.36 -2.57
CA ASN A 169 19.70 -17.48 -1.82
C ASN A 169 19.74 -17.26 -0.30
N ILE A 170 19.53 -16.02 0.14
CA ILE A 170 19.55 -15.61 1.54
C ILE A 170 18.12 -15.57 2.10
N ASN A 171 17.95 -16.19 3.27
CA ASN A 171 16.77 -15.99 4.11
C ASN A 171 17.13 -14.96 5.21
N PRO A 172 16.46 -13.80 5.26
CA PRO A 172 16.75 -12.74 6.24
C PRO A 172 16.70 -13.23 7.69
N GLU A 173 15.72 -14.04 8.06
CA GLU A 173 15.54 -14.59 9.42
C GLU A 173 16.70 -15.48 9.88
N ARG A 174 17.49 -16.02 8.94
CA ARG A 174 18.67 -16.82 9.22
C ARG A 174 19.98 -16.06 9.08
N CYS A 175 19.94 -14.95 8.35
CA CYS A 175 21.09 -14.12 8.04
C CYS A 175 21.39 -13.14 9.16
N PHE A 176 20.35 -12.54 9.72
CA PHE A 176 20.45 -11.52 10.74
C PHE A 176 20.24 -12.08 12.16
N LYS A 177 20.73 -11.38 13.17
CA LYS A 177 20.51 -11.69 14.58
C LYS A 177 19.03 -11.54 14.94
N THR A 178 18.43 -10.43 14.50
CA THR A 178 16.99 -10.19 14.59
C THR A 178 16.47 -9.58 13.30
N VAL A 179 15.20 -9.85 12.98
CA VAL A 179 14.46 -9.17 11.91
C VAL A 179 13.18 -8.62 12.53
N ILE A 180 13.00 -7.30 12.45
CA ILE A 180 11.84 -6.60 13.03
C ILE A 180 11.09 -5.89 11.90
N ASN A 181 9.76 -6.05 11.86
CA ASN A 181 8.91 -5.37 10.90
C ASN A 181 8.36 -4.07 11.49
N ALA A 182 8.52 -2.96 10.76
CA ALA A 182 7.98 -1.67 11.13
C ALA A 182 7.69 -0.81 9.88
N ASN A 183 6.98 0.32 10.05
CA ASN A 183 6.80 1.28 8.96
C ASN A 183 8.12 2.00 8.62
N HIS A 184 8.12 2.74 7.52
CA HIS A 184 9.34 3.38 7.00
C HIS A 184 9.93 4.42 7.95
N GLU A 185 9.08 5.20 8.63
CA GLU A 185 9.53 6.20 9.60
C GLU A 185 10.19 5.54 10.82
N ALA A 186 9.52 4.55 11.41
CA ALA A 186 10.04 3.82 12.57
C ALA A 186 11.38 3.12 12.26
N ASN A 187 11.51 2.53 11.07
CA ASN A 187 12.76 1.93 10.61
C ASN A 187 13.89 2.95 10.50
N ALA A 188 13.65 4.11 9.87
CA ALA A 188 14.65 5.17 9.75
C ALA A 188 15.11 5.68 11.11
N LEU A 189 14.17 5.91 12.04
CA LEU A 189 14.45 6.37 13.40
C LEU A 189 15.21 5.30 14.20
N SER A 190 14.84 4.03 14.06
CA SER A 190 15.53 2.92 14.76
C SER A 190 16.99 2.79 14.34
N VAL A 191 17.30 2.99 13.06
CA VAL A 191 18.69 3.02 12.56
C VAL A 191 19.46 4.21 13.14
N VAL A 192 18.87 5.41 13.13
CA VAL A 192 19.52 6.62 13.66
C VAL A 192 19.78 6.49 15.17
N ASN A 193 18.85 5.90 15.91
CA ASN A 193 18.96 5.70 17.35
C ASN A 193 19.85 4.49 17.73
N GLY A 194 20.32 3.69 16.75
CA GLY A 194 21.18 2.53 16.99
C GLY A 194 20.45 1.31 17.56
N LEU A 195 19.13 1.24 17.40
CA LEU A 195 18.31 0.06 17.72
C LEU A 195 18.40 -0.99 16.62
N LEU A 196 18.68 -0.57 15.39
CA LEU A 196 18.91 -1.40 14.22
C LEU A 196 20.23 -1.01 13.56
N ASP A 197 20.97 -1.98 13.04
CA ASP A 197 22.20 -1.75 12.28
C ASP A 197 21.89 -1.31 10.84
N ALA A 198 20.82 -1.84 10.26
CA ALA A 198 20.33 -1.50 8.93
C ALA A 198 18.81 -1.71 8.85
N ALA A 199 18.16 -1.03 7.91
CA ALA A 199 16.74 -1.24 7.66
C ALA A 199 16.36 -0.95 6.21
N THR A 200 15.30 -1.63 5.74
CA THR A 200 14.64 -1.28 4.47
C THR A 200 13.85 0.02 4.59
N ASN A 201 13.82 0.76 3.50
CA ASN A 201 13.06 2.00 3.34
C ASN A 201 12.76 2.22 1.85
N ASN A 202 12.33 3.42 1.48
CA ASN A 202 12.20 3.83 0.09
C ASN A 202 12.51 5.32 -0.11
N THR A 203 12.79 5.70 -1.35
CA THR A 203 13.22 7.07 -1.66
C THR A 203 12.13 8.10 -1.41
N SER A 204 10.84 7.77 -1.59
CA SER A 204 9.72 8.67 -1.32
C SER A 204 9.56 8.93 0.18
N SER A 205 9.53 7.87 1.01
CA SER A 205 9.45 8.03 2.48
C SER A 205 10.68 8.76 3.04
N LEU A 206 11.89 8.50 2.53
CA LEU A 206 13.06 9.25 2.94
C LEU A 206 12.99 10.73 2.53
N SER A 207 12.33 11.05 1.40
CA SER A 207 12.07 12.45 1.00
C SER A 207 11.09 13.12 1.97
N ALA A 208 10.00 12.45 2.34
CA ALA A 208 9.04 12.95 3.33
C ALA A 208 9.70 13.22 4.69
N ILE A 209 10.53 12.27 5.18
CA ILE A 209 11.28 12.44 6.43
C ILE A 209 12.29 13.59 6.30
N ARG A 210 12.93 13.78 5.15
CA ARG A 210 13.85 14.90 4.91
C ARG A 210 13.19 16.26 5.08
N ARG A 211 11.93 16.41 4.70
CA ARG A 211 11.18 17.66 4.87
C ARG A 211 10.79 17.91 6.31
N SER A 212 10.31 16.87 7.00
CA SER A 212 9.85 16.98 8.40
C SER A 212 10.98 16.93 9.42
N ARG A 213 12.03 16.11 9.15
CA ARG A 213 13.14 15.81 10.07
C ARG A 213 14.47 15.69 9.32
N PRO A 214 15.01 16.78 8.74
CA PRO A 214 16.25 16.76 7.95
C PRO A 214 17.45 16.21 8.72
N GLU A 215 17.48 16.39 10.06
CA GLU A 215 18.52 15.87 10.95
C GLU A 215 18.55 14.33 10.98
N VAL A 216 17.42 13.64 10.78
CA VAL A 216 17.36 12.18 10.68
C VAL A 216 18.06 11.72 9.41
N ILE A 217 17.69 12.31 8.26
CA ILE A 217 18.26 11.93 6.96
C ILE A 217 19.76 12.21 6.89
N SER A 218 20.23 13.30 7.51
CA SER A 218 21.66 13.63 7.54
C SER A 218 22.53 12.56 8.22
N GLN A 219 21.93 11.71 9.05
CA GLN A 219 22.58 10.63 9.78
C GLN A 219 22.47 9.26 9.09
N LEU A 220 21.73 9.18 7.99
CA LEU A 220 21.54 7.95 7.21
C LEU A 220 22.41 7.90 5.97
N ARG A 221 22.68 6.70 5.49
CA ARG A 221 23.34 6.39 4.23
C ARG A 221 22.73 5.15 3.62
N GLU A 222 22.50 5.21 2.33
CA GLU A 222 22.04 4.09 1.51
C GLU A 222 23.18 3.12 1.21
N VAL A 223 22.93 1.82 1.28
CA VAL A 223 23.87 0.74 0.92
C VAL A 223 23.35 -0.17 -0.18
N TRP A 224 22.06 -0.12 -0.47
CA TRP A 224 21.44 -0.86 -1.55
C TRP A 224 20.23 -0.08 -2.12
N ARG A 225 20.01 -0.25 -3.43
CA ARG A 225 18.87 0.32 -4.16
C ARG A 225 18.32 -0.70 -5.14
N SER A 226 17.00 -0.78 -5.24
CA SER A 226 16.28 -1.60 -6.22
C SER A 226 16.24 -0.94 -7.61
N PRO A 227 15.84 -1.69 -8.66
CA PRO A 227 15.27 -1.09 -9.86
C PRO A 227 14.12 -0.12 -9.54
N LEU A 228 13.71 0.69 -10.52
CA LEU A 228 12.59 1.62 -10.37
C LEU A 228 11.28 0.84 -10.15
N LEU A 229 10.53 1.24 -9.16
CA LEU A 229 9.20 0.69 -8.84
C LEU A 229 8.14 1.65 -9.35
N GLY A 230 7.03 1.12 -9.86
CA GLY A 230 5.87 1.92 -10.22
C GLY A 230 5.35 2.71 -9.01
N SER A 231 4.87 3.91 -9.26
CA SER A 231 4.33 4.78 -8.21
C SER A 231 3.03 4.24 -7.60
N ASP A 232 2.69 4.80 -6.46
CA ASP A 232 1.51 4.44 -5.68
C ASP A 232 0.21 4.65 -6.46
N VAL A 233 -0.80 3.87 -6.10
CA VAL A 233 -2.10 3.85 -6.76
C VAL A 233 -3.20 4.35 -5.83
N MET A 234 -4.24 4.91 -6.45
CA MET A 234 -5.51 5.23 -5.81
C MET A 234 -6.52 4.19 -6.24
N THR A 235 -7.17 3.56 -5.26
CA THR A 235 -8.21 2.57 -5.51
C THR A 235 -9.54 3.00 -4.94
N TYR A 236 -10.62 2.48 -5.48
CA TYR A 236 -11.95 2.55 -4.88
C TYR A 236 -12.66 1.20 -5.00
N ARG A 237 -13.69 1.01 -4.20
CA ARG A 237 -14.54 -0.19 -4.28
C ARG A 237 -15.26 -0.26 -5.63
N LYS A 238 -15.34 -1.45 -6.23
CA LYS A 238 -16.03 -1.68 -7.51
C LYS A 238 -17.53 -1.41 -7.46
N ASP A 239 -18.15 -1.55 -6.28
CA ASP A 239 -19.59 -1.39 -6.07
C ASP A 239 -20.02 0.03 -5.70
N LEU A 240 -19.10 1.01 -5.70
CA LEU A 240 -19.47 2.43 -5.57
C LEU A 240 -20.34 2.88 -6.76
N PRO A 241 -21.30 3.80 -6.52
CA PRO A 241 -22.10 4.41 -7.58
C PRO A 241 -21.20 5.02 -8.68
N PRO A 242 -21.56 4.87 -9.98
CA PRO A 242 -20.76 5.39 -11.08
C PRO A 242 -20.44 6.88 -10.97
N GLU A 243 -21.39 7.70 -10.49
CA GLU A 243 -21.24 9.13 -10.29
C GLU A 243 -20.21 9.47 -9.20
N VAL A 244 -20.12 8.64 -8.14
CA VAL A 244 -19.13 8.79 -7.09
C VAL A 244 -17.73 8.45 -7.62
N LYS A 245 -17.60 7.37 -8.38
CA LYS A 245 -16.34 6.99 -9.05
C LYS A 245 -15.87 8.08 -10.00
N GLU A 246 -16.77 8.64 -10.80
CA GLU A 246 -16.44 9.73 -11.73
C GLU A 246 -15.98 10.99 -10.99
N LYS A 247 -16.66 11.39 -9.91
CA LYS A 247 -16.26 12.52 -9.07
C LYS A 247 -14.84 12.33 -8.50
N LEU A 248 -14.57 11.16 -7.92
CA LEU A 248 -13.24 10.84 -7.36
C LEU A 248 -12.17 10.84 -8.45
N GLN A 249 -12.37 10.15 -9.57
CA GLN A 249 -11.41 10.10 -10.66
C GLN A 249 -11.14 11.50 -11.24
N ASN A 250 -12.20 12.30 -11.46
CA ASN A 250 -12.08 13.66 -11.97
C ASN A 250 -11.33 14.58 -11.00
N PHE A 251 -11.56 14.45 -9.68
CA PHE A 251 -10.83 15.20 -8.67
C PHE A 251 -9.33 14.89 -8.77
N PHE A 252 -8.93 13.64 -8.65
CA PHE A 252 -7.52 13.25 -8.66
C PHE A 252 -6.80 13.67 -9.96
N VAL A 253 -7.36 13.31 -11.11
CA VAL A 253 -6.71 13.55 -12.42
C VAL A 253 -6.57 15.05 -12.74
N ASN A 254 -7.44 15.90 -12.20
CA ASN A 254 -7.43 17.33 -12.48
C ASN A 254 -6.79 18.20 -11.37
N TYR A 255 -6.56 17.64 -10.19
CA TYR A 255 -6.02 18.35 -9.03
C TYR A 255 -4.64 18.94 -9.34
N GLY A 256 -4.44 20.21 -9.04
CA GLY A 256 -3.22 20.96 -9.36
C GLY A 256 -3.02 21.30 -10.85
N LYS A 257 -3.90 20.83 -11.76
CA LYS A 257 -3.80 21.03 -13.21
C LYS A 257 -4.88 21.97 -13.76
N LYS A 258 -6.11 21.89 -13.24
CA LYS A 258 -7.25 22.69 -13.71
C LYS A 258 -7.68 23.73 -12.70
N GLY A 259 -8.35 24.79 -13.18
CA GLY A 259 -8.84 25.89 -12.36
C GLY A 259 -7.99 27.17 -12.48
N PRO A 260 -8.35 28.22 -11.73
CA PRO A 260 -7.62 29.48 -11.70
C PRO A 260 -6.16 29.32 -11.27
N PRO A 261 -5.23 30.19 -11.71
CA PRO A 261 -3.80 30.07 -11.38
C PRO A 261 -3.50 29.96 -9.89
N GLU A 262 -4.16 30.74 -9.05
CA GLU A 262 -3.95 30.71 -7.60
C GLU A 262 -4.41 29.40 -6.96
N GLN A 263 -5.54 28.83 -7.44
CA GLN A 263 -6.01 27.53 -7.00
C GLN A 263 -4.99 26.43 -7.36
N ARG A 264 -4.53 26.39 -8.62
CA ARG A 264 -3.54 25.42 -9.06
C ARG A 264 -2.24 25.49 -8.24
N LYS A 265 -1.75 26.72 -7.99
CA LYS A 265 -0.54 26.95 -7.18
C LYS A 265 -0.70 26.40 -5.77
N ARG A 266 -1.86 26.66 -5.13
CA ARG A 266 -2.17 26.12 -3.80
C ARG A 266 -2.26 24.60 -3.81
N GLU A 267 -2.96 24.01 -4.78
CA GLU A 267 -3.10 22.56 -4.92
C GLU A 267 -1.76 21.87 -5.20
N GLN A 268 -0.90 22.48 -6.02
CA GLN A 268 0.45 22.00 -6.26
C GLN A 268 1.31 22.01 -4.99
N ALA A 269 1.19 23.04 -4.15
CA ALA A 269 1.89 23.10 -2.86
C ALA A 269 1.41 21.99 -1.90
N ILE A 270 0.10 21.66 -1.92
CA ILE A 270 -0.45 20.53 -1.15
C ILE A 270 0.09 19.21 -1.67
N LEU A 271 0.11 19.00 -2.99
CA LEU A 271 0.69 17.79 -3.59
C LEU A 271 2.16 17.63 -3.24
N GLU A 272 2.93 18.71 -3.32
CA GLU A 272 4.35 18.70 -2.97
C GLU A 272 4.57 18.30 -1.50
N GLN A 273 3.70 18.73 -0.58
CA GLN A 273 3.73 18.30 0.82
C GLN A 273 3.49 16.79 0.99
N LEU A 274 2.71 16.19 0.08
CA LEU A 274 2.44 14.74 0.01
C LEU A 274 3.47 13.97 -0.84
N GLU A 275 4.58 14.60 -1.24
CA GLU A 275 5.62 14.04 -2.13
C GLU A 275 5.13 13.76 -3.56
N TRP A 276 4.06 14.38 -4.02
CA TRP A 276 3.50 14.21 -5.36
C TRP A 276 3.58 15.49 -6.20
N SER A 277 3.54 15.32 -7.51
CA SER A 277 3.40 16.43 -8.46
C SER A 277 2.02 16.44 -9.12
N ASN A 278 1.48 15.27 -9.43
CA ASN A 278 0.17 15.12 -10.06
C ASN A 278 -0.31 13.66 -10.01
N PHE A 279 -1.54 13.45 -10.49
CA PHE A 279 -2.10 12.12 -10.76
C PHE A 279 -2.45 11.99 -12.24
N PHE A 280 -2.44 10.75 -12.73
CA PHE A 280 -2.96 10.40 -14.05
C PHE A 280 -3.94 9.25 -13.92
N LYS A 281 -4.84 9.16 -14.91
CA LYS A 281 -5.81 8.06 -14.97
C LYS A 281 -5.06 6.75 -15.15
N ALA A 282 -5.40 5.77 -14.33
CA ALA A 282 -4.83 4.43 -14.38
C ALA A 282 -5.93 3.38 -14.21
N ASP A 283 -5.57 2.14 -14.43
CA ASP A 283 -6.38 0.96 -14.16
C ASP A 283 -5.53 -0.14 -13.51
N ASN A 284 -6.06 -1.34 -13.37
CA ASN A 284 -5.39 -2.44 -12.70
C ASN A 284 -4.07 -2.87 -13.37
N SER A 285 -3.77 -2.46 -14.60
CA SER A 285 -2.47 -2.73 -15.25
C SER A 285 -1.30 -1.98 -14.58
N ALA A 286 -1.59 -0.89 -13.86
CA ALA A 286 -0.61 -0.21 -13.01
C ALA A 286 0.03 -1.14 -11.94
N LEU A 287 -0.60 -2.28 -11.67
CA LEU A 287 -0.15 -3.28 -10.70
C LEU A 287 0.66 -4.43 -11.34
N ASP A 288 0.88 -4.41 -12.64
CA ASP A 288 1.53 -5.53 -13.36
C ASP A 288 2.98 -5.74 -12.91
N GLN A 289 3.71 -4.66 -12.60
CA GLN A 289 5.06 -4.78 -12.02
C GLN A 289 5.01 -5.47 -10.65
N ASN A 290 4.06 -5.09 -9.78
CA ASN A 290 3.92 -5.76 -8.48
C ASN A 290 3.53 -7.24 -8.64
N ARG A 291 2.62 -7.54 -9.58
CA ARG A 291 2.23 -8.93 -9.91
C ARG A 291 3.42 -9.75 -10.37
N TYR A 292 4.27 -9.20 -11.24
CA TYR A 292 5.52 -9.83 -11.66
C TYR A 292 6.43 -10.14 -10.47
N ILE A 293 6.65 -9.17 -9.58
CA ILE A 293 7.51 -9.34 -8.41
C ILE A 293 6.95 -10.39 -7.44
N GLU A 294 5.62 -10.42 -7.22
CA GLU A 294 4.98 -11.46 -6.38
C GLU A 294 5.17 -12.86 -6.98
N PHE A 295 5.02 -13.02 -8.28
CA PHE A 295 5.24 -14.30 -8.95
C PHE A 295 6.72 -14.74 -8.87
N ARG A 296 7.67 -13.81 -8.98
CA ARG A 296 9.11 -14.10 -8.78
C ARG A 296 9.40 -14.51 -7.34
N ARG A 297 8.75 -13.90 -6.35
CA ARG A 297 8.85 -14.30 -4.94
C ARG A 297 8.35 -15.74 -4.74
N GLU A 298 7.16 -16.03 -5.24
CA GLU A 298 6.57 -17.38 -5.14
C GLU A 298 7.42 -18.43 -5.86
N GLU A 299 7.93 -18.13 -7.05
CA GLU A 299 8.87 -18.98 -7.77
C GLU A 299 10.10 -19.30 -6.92
N PHE A 300 10.67 -18.29 -6.26
CA PHE A 300 11.81 -18.48 -5.36
C PHE A 300 11.47 -19.38 -4.16
N GLU A 301 10.32 -19.20 -3.53
CA GLU A 301 9.85 -20.02 -2.40
C GLU A 301 9.60 -21.49 -2.78
N LEU A 302 9.27 -21.74 -4.03
CA LEU A 302 9.07 -23.08 -4.58
C LEU A 302 10.37 -23.72 -5.08
N ARG A 303 11.48 -23.01 -5.08
CA ARG A 303 12.78 -23.51 -5.57
C ARG A 303 13.23 -24.73 -4.75
N GLY A 304 13.55 -25.80 -5.44
CA GLY A 304 13.99 -27.06 -4.83
C GLY A 304 12.86 -27.95 -4.27
N LYS A 305 11.60 -27.52 -4.26
CA LYS A 305 10.46 -28.37 -3.92
C LYS A 305 10.11 -29.29 -5.11
N THR A 306 9.98 -30.60 -4.89
CA THR A 306 9.79 -31.58 -5.95
C THR A 306 8.42 -32.27 -5.92
N ASP A 307 7.56 -31.96 -4.96
CA ASP A 307 6.22 -32.52 -4.91
C ASP A 307 5.37 -32.06 -6.12
N ALA A 308 4.32 -32.82 -6.44
CA ALA A 308 3.49 -32.60 -7.62
C ALA A 308 2.78 -31.23 -7.59
N GLY A 309 2.37 -30.74 -6.42
CA GLY A 309 1.73 -29.44 -6.24
C GLY A 309 2.69 -28.29 -6.58
N SER A 310 3.89 -28.32 -6.00
CA SER A 310 4.94 -27.32 -6.26
C SER A 310 5.40 -27.32 -7.71
N THR A 311 5.50 -28.52 -8.35
CA THR A 311 5.85 -28.65 -9.76
C THR A 311 4.77 -28.04 -10.68
N LYS A 312 3.51 -28.34 -10.42
CA LYS A 312 2.38 -27.75 -11.15
C LYS A 312 2.36 -26.23 -10.99
N ARG A 313 2.48 -25.75 -9.75
CA ARG A 313 2.44 -24.30 -9.47
C ARG A 313 3.59 -23.54 -10.14
N ARG A 314 4.80 -24.10 -10.21
CA ARG A 314 5.91 -23.48 -10.96
C ARG A 314 5.61 -23.35 -12.44
N ALA A 315 5.02 -24.36 -13.07
CA ALA A 315 4.62 -24.27 -14.48
C ALA A 315 3.54 -23.18 -14.72
N GLU A 316 2.59 -23.05 -13.81
CA GLU A 316 1.60 -21.96 -13.84
C GLU A 316 2.26 -20.58 -13.71
N LEU A 317 3.20 -20.43 -12.76
CA LEU A 317 3.94 -19.17 -12.55
C LEU A 317 4.78 -18.80 -13.77
N GLU A 318 5.44 -19.76 -14.40
CA GLU A 318 6.20 -19.53 -15.64
C GLU A 318 5.30 -18.98 -16.76
N ALA A 319 4.10 -19.55 -16.92
CA ALA A 319 3.12 -19.07 -17.89
C ALA A 319 2.58 -17.66 -17.55
N GLU A 320 2.39 -17.35 -16.27
CA GLU A 320 1.97 -16.01 -15.84
C GLU A 320 3.08 -14.96 -15.99
N LEU A 321 4.32 -15.32 -15.64
CA LEU A 321 5.50 -14.44 -15.84
C LEU A 321 5.73 -14.14 -17.32
N ALA A 322 5.51 -15.11 -18.21
CA ALA A 322 5.62 -14.89 -19.65
C ALA A 322 4.62 -13.81 -20.17
N LYS A 323 3.43 -13.73 -19.59
CA LYS A 323 2.44 -12.67 -19.92
C LYS A 323 2.90 -11.28 -19.47
N LEU A 324 3.72 -11.21 -18.43
CA LEU A 324 4.24 -9.99 -17.82
C LEU A 324 5.67 -9.64 -18.31
N ALA A 325 6.19 -10.30 -19.35
CA ALA A 325 7.53 -10.07 -19.87
C ALA A 325 7.79 -8.63 -20.36
N HIS A 326 6.74 -7.85 -20.64
CA HIS A 326 6.84 -6.43 -20.96
C HIS A 326 7.30 -5.59 -19.76
N VAL A 327 7.01 -6.03 -18.53
CA VAL A 327 7.37 -5.35 -17.27
C VAL A 327 8.87 -5.52 -16.98
N GLU A 328 9.45 -6.68 -17.30
CA GLU A 328 10.89 -6.96 -17.09
C GLU A 328 11.81 -6.05 -17.93
N LYS A 329 11.28 -5.48 -19.02
CA LYS A 329 12.01 -4.60 -19.94
C LYS A 329 11.94 -3.11 -19.58
N MET A 330 11.25 -2.78 -18.48
CA MET A 330 11.09 -1.38 -18.01
C MET A 330 12.18 -0.95 -17.03
N ASP A 331 13.19 -1.82 -16.79
CA ASP A 331 14.38 -1.56 -15.96
C ASP A 331 15.47 -0.76 -16.70
#